data_d5cfbacb4e3f4b54d5233bc7bc3a28bf
#
_entry.id   d5cfbacb4e3f4b54d5233bc7bc3a28bf
#
_cell.length_a   1.000
_cell.length_b   1.000
_cell.length_c   1.000
_cell.angle_alpha   90.00
_cell.angle_beta   90.00
_cell.angle_gamma   90.00
#
_symmetry.space_group_name_H-M   'P 1'
#
loop_
_entity.id
_entity.type
_entity.pdbx_description
1 polymer ?
#
loop_
_entity_poly.entity_id
_entity_poly.type
_entity_poly.pdbx_seq_one_letter_code
_entity_poly.pdbx_strand_id
1 'polypeptide(L)'
;MIIAIDGTASSGKTSASRELSKRLNIPLLPTGLIYRAITFKALGENISPDNKSALLKMIERTEIDLVYMNKEVSIYLDRLPVSYEELKSQDVSENVAHYSCIPFVREFVRRIQKEQAKKYADVIVEGRDIGSVVFPNADIKFFVDADLETRAKRRQKEYLSKGENLSLEKVKEIINARDEEDRHRVL
;
A
#
# COMPACT_ATOMS: atom_id res chain seq x y z
N MET A 1 18.10 -4.60 10.71
CA MET A 1 18.00 -5.19 9.34
C MET A 1 16.71 -4.73 8.68
N ILE A 2 16.76 -4.37 7.40
CA ILE A 2 15.58 -4.02 6.60
C ILE A 2 15.40 -5.06 5.50
N ILE A 3 14.24 -5.74 5.47
CA ILE A 3 13.84 -6.65 4.40
C ILE A 3 12.80 -5.93 3.53
N ALA A 4 13.16 -5.57 2.30
CA ALA A 4 12.27 -4.95 1.34
C ALA A 4 11.56 -6.01 0.49
N ILE A 5 10.23 -5.94 0.40
CA ILE A 5 9.43 -6.86 -0.42
C ILE A 5 8.57 -6.04 -1.38
N ASP A 6 8.95 -6.05 -2.64
CA ASP A 6 8.23 -5.43 -3.74
C ASP A 6 7.55 -6.46 -4.63
N GLY A 7 6.73 -6.00 -5.55
CA GLY A 7 6.12 -6.87 -6.56
C GLY A 7 4.81 -6.32 -7.12
N THR A 8 4.32 -6.97 -8.16
CA THR A 8 3.16 -6.56 -8.96
C THR A 8 1.81 -6.66 -8.20
N ALA A 9 0.75 -6.11 -8.79
CA ALA A 9 -0.60 -6.22 -8.24
C ALA A 9 -1.05 -7.69 -8.15
N SER A 10 -1.64 -8.08 -7.02
CA SER A 10 -2.16 -9.44 -6.77
C SER A 10 -1.12 -10.57 -6.92
N SER A 11 0.18 -10.26 -6.84
CA SER A 11 1.27 -11.27 -6.91
C SER A 11 1.34 -12.21 -5.70
N GLY A 12 0.67 -11.87 -4.59
CA GLY A 12 0.74 -12.62 -3.33
C GLY A 12 1.72 -12.05 -2.30
N LYS A 13 2.32 -10.89 -2.57
CA LYS A 13 3.25 -10.21 -1.67
C LYS A 13 2.80 -10.19 -0.22
N THR A 14 1.61 -9.65 0.04
CA THR A 14 1.09 -9.46 1.39
C THR A 14 0.97 -10.78 2.16
N SER A 15 0.56 -11.86 1.48
CA SER A 15 0.50 -13.20 2.08
C SER A 15 1.90 -13.72 2.43
N ALA A 16 2.85 -13.60 1.48
CA ALA A 16 4.24 -14.00 1.69
C ALA A 16 4.91 -13.17 2.81
N SER A 17 4.71 -11.85 2.80
CA SER A 17 5.28 -10.95 3.81
C SER A 17 4.73 -11.22 5.21
N ARG A 18 3.43 -11.50 5.31
CA ARG A 18 2.80 -11.87 6.59
C ARG A 18 3.33 -13.19 7.13
N GLU A 19 3.46 -14.19 6.27
CA GLU A 19 4.00 -15.50 6.67
C GLU A 19 5.47 -15.38 7.09
N LEU A 20 6.28 -14.62 6.35
CA LEU A 20 7.67 -14.34 6.69
C LEU A 20 7.77 -13.62 8.05
N SER A 21 6.97 -12.58 8.26
CA SER A 21 6.89 -11.83 9.52
C SER A 21 6.59 -12.75 10.71
N LYS A 22 5.61 -13.64 10.56
CA LYS A 22 5.23 -14.59 11.60
C LYS A 22 6.36 -15.58 11.93
N ARG A 23 7.01 -16.13 10.89
CA ARG A 23 8.10 -17.12 11.07
C ARG A 23 9.35 -16.52 11.68
N LEU A 24 9.74 -15.34 11.24
CA LEU A 24 10.93 -14.67 11.77
C LEU A 24 10.66 -13.86 13.02
N ASN A 25 9.39 -13.67 13.39
CA ASN A 25 8.97 -12.77 14.48
C ASN A 25 9.50 -11.33 14.29
N ILE A 26 9.49 -10.86 13.03
CA ILE A 26 9.92 -9.51 12.64
C ILE A 26 8.69 -8.68 12.26
N PRO A 27 8.57 -7.41 12.70
CA PRO A 27 7.48 -6.53 12.33
C PRO A 27 7.33 -6.37 10.82
N LEU A 28 6.07 -6.33 10.34
CA LEU A 28 5.71 -6.06 8.96
C LEU A 28 5.10 -4.66 8.84
N LEU A 29 5.63 -3.84 7.96
CA LEU A 29 5.07 -2.55 7.57
C LEU A 29 4.48 -2.63 6.15
N PRO A 30 3.15 -2.84 6.01
CA PRO A 30 2.47 -2.86 4.72
C PRO A 30 2.19 -1.43 4.27
N THR A 31 3.13 -0.84 3.55
CA THR A 31 3.12 0.60 3.24
C THR A 31 1.98 1.06 2.35
N GLY A 32 1.35 0.13 1.63
CA GLY A 32 0.11 0.39 0.91
C GLY A 32 -1.03 0.92 1.79
N LEU A 33 -1.02 0.62 3.09
CA LEU A 33 -2.02 1.14 4.04
C LEU A 33 -1.87 2.65 4.25
N ILE A 34 -0.65 3.20 4.17
CA ILE A 34 -0.41 4.64 4.33
C ILE A 34 -1.05 5.42 3.18
N TYR A 35 -0.87 4.95 1.93
CA TYR A 35 -1.55 5.56 0.77
C TYR A 35 -3.07 5.48 0.87
N ARG A 36 -3.59 4.36 1.37
CA ARG A 36 -5.02 4.16 1.59
C ARG A 36 -5.57 5.07 2.68
N ALA A 37 -4.82 5.31 3.76
CA ALA A 37 -5.22 6.24 4.81
C ALA A 37 -5.31 7.68 4.29
N ILE A 38 -4.35 8.11 3.45
CA ILE A 38 -4.41 9.42 2.79
C ILE A 38 -5.64 9.52 1.88
N THR A 39 -5.88 8.48 1.07
CA THR A 39 -7.03 8.44 0.18
C THR A 39 -8.35 8.46 0.96
N PHE A 40 -8.46 7.66 2.01
CA PHE A 40 -9.61 7.60 2.90
C PHE A 40 -9.93 8.99 3.49
N LYS A 41 -8.91 9.67 4.01
CA LYS A 41 -9.06 11.03 4.55
C LYS A 41 -9.48 12.03 3.48
N ALA A 42 -8.84 11.99 2.30
CA ALA A 42 -9.16 12.90 1.21
C ALA A 42 -10.60 12.73 0.72
N LEU A 43 -11.07 11.48 0.59
CA LEU A 43 -12.45 11.18 0.23
C LEU A 43 -13.43 11.67 1.31
N GLY A 44 -13.12 11.42 2.58
CA GLY A 44 -13.94 11.89 3.72
C GLY A 44 -14.05 13.41 3.82
N GLU A 45 -13.02 14.15 3.37
CA GLU A 45 -13.00 15.60 3.29
C GLU A 45 -13.46 16.14 1.92
N ASN A 46 -13.91 15.29 0.99
CA ASN A 46 -14.30 15.65 -0.38
C ASN A 46 -13.21 16.41 -1.15
N ILE A 47 -11.95 16.03 -0.97
CA ILE A 47 -10.80 16.63 -1.65
C ILE A 47 -10.44 15.78 -2.88
N SER A 48 -10.68 16.34 -4.09
CA SER A 48 -10.26 15.72 -5.35
C SER A 48 -8.73 15.63 -5.48
N PRO A 49 -8.16 14.59 -6.12
CA PRO A 49 -6.73 14.51 -6.42
C PRO A 49 -6.24 15.65 -7.32
N ASP A 50 -7.12 16.30 -8.07
CA ASP A 50 -6.81 17.47 -8.91
C ASP A 50 -6.71 18.76 -8.08
N ASN A 51 -7.36 18.85 -6.93
CA ASN A 51 -7.25 19.99 -6.05
C ASN A 51 -5.97 19.89 -5.19
N LYS A 52 -4.83 20.12 -5.83
CA LYS A 52 -3.52 19.96 -5.21
C LYS A 52 -3.28 20.87 -4.01
N SER A 53 -3.85 22.07 -4.02
CA SER A 53 -3.71 23.01 -2.89
C SER A 53 -4.44 22.51 -1.64
N ALA A 54 -5.69 22.05 -1.77
CA ALA A 54 -6.45 21.49 -0.66
C ALA A 54 -5.80 20.18 -0.15
N LEU A 55 -5.35 19.34 -1.07
CA LEU A 55 -4.70 18.08 -0.74
C LEU A 55 -3.38 18.30 0.03
N LEU A 56 -2.56 19.27 -0.39
CA LEU A 56 -1.34 19.63 0.31
C LEU A 56 -1.62 20.09 1.74
N LYS A 57 -2.57 21.02 1.92
CA LYS A 57 -2.99 21.49 3.25
C LYS A 57 -3.51 20.35 4.14
N MET A 58 -4.24 19.39 3.56
CA MET A 58 -4.69 18.21 4.29
C MET A 58 -3.49 17.37 4.76
N ILE A 59 -2.53 17.11 3.87
CA ILE A 59 -1.35 16.29 4.17
C ILE A 59 -0.48 16.93 5.26
N GLU A 60 -0.29 18.25 5.23
CA GLU A 60 0.50 18.98 6.24
C GLU A 60 -0.02 18.81 7.67
N ARG A 61 -1.33 18.58 7.83
CA ARG A 61 -1.98 18.35 9.14
C ARG A 61 -2.32 16.88 9.40
N THR A 62 -1.85 15.97 8.56
CA THR A 62 -2.15 14.53 8.67
C THR A 62 -1.06 13.82 9.46
N GLU A 63 -1.47 13.11 10.50
CA GLU A 63 -0.61 12.19 11.26
C GLU A 63 -1.00 10.75 10.92
N ILE A 64 -0.03 9.91 10.56
CA ILE A 64 -0.25 8.48 10.31
C ILE A 64 0.77 7.69 11.12
N ASP A 65 0.28 6.74 11.90
CA ASP A 65 1.12 5.81 12.65
C ASP A 65 0.74 4.36 12.36
N LEU A 66 1.75 3.50 12.28
CA LEU A 66 1.63 2.06 12.12
C LEU A 66 2.17 1.39 13.38
N VAL A 67 1.31 0.70 14.10
CA VAL A 67 1.68 0.01 15.34
C VAL A 67 1.62 -1.50 15.10
N TYR A 68 2.77 -2.17 15.22
CA TYR A 68 2.84 -3.63 15.17
C TYR A 68 2.76 -4.19 16.57
N MET A 69 1.69 -4.92 16.85
CA MET A 69 1.46 -5.55 18.14
C MET A 69 0.72 -6.89 17.94
N ASN A 70 1.08 -7.91 18.71
CA ASN A 70 0.47 -9.24 18.61
C ASN A 70 0.52 -9.86 17.21
N LYS A 71 1.60 -9.60 16.44
CA LYS A 71 1.81 -10.04 15.05
C LYS A 71 0.81 -9.45 14.05
N GLU A 72 0.17 -8.35 14.40
CA GLU A 72 -0.75 -7.61 13.56
C GLU A 72 -0.34 -6.13 13.49
N VAL A 73 -0.76 -5.48 12.40
CA VAL A 73 -0.53 -4.05 12.19
C VAL A 73 -1.84 -3.32 12.37
N SER A 74 -1.86 -2.36 13.28
CA SER A 74 -2.91 -1.37 13.41
C SER A 74 -2.46 -0.06 12.79
N ILE A 75 -3.36 0.66 12.14
CA ILE A 75 -3.09 1.96 11.57
C ILE A 75 -3.91 3.03 12.30
N TYR A 76 -3.26 4.12 12.61
CA TYR A 76 -3.88 5.30 13.20
C TYR A 76 -3.76 6.47 12.24
N LEU A 77 -4.86 7.15 12.01
CA LEU A 77 -4.98 8.36 11.21
C LEU A 77 -5.45 9.49 12.13
N ASP A 78 -4.65 10.54 12.25
CA ASP A 78 -4.91 11.66 13.17
C ASP A 78 -5.21 11.18 14.60
N ARG A 79 -4.43 10.19 15.05
CA ARG A 79 -4.51 9.52 16.37
C ARG A 79 -5.74 8.64 16.59
N LEU A 80 -6.61 8.47 15.60
CA LEU A 80 -7.76 7.59 15.65
C LEU A 80 -7.47 6.28 14.91
N PRO A 81 -7.86 5.12 15.46
CA PRO A 81 -7.69 3.86 14.76
C PRO A 81 -8.61 3.82 13.52
N VAL A 82 -8.08 3.31 12.41
CA VAL A 82 -8.84 3.08 11.19
C VAL A 82 -8.82 1.58 10.89
N SER A 83 -9.98 1.02 10.63
CA SER A 83 -10.10 -0.42 10.35
C SER A 83 -9.52 -0.79 8.98
N TYR A 84 -9.13 -2.05 8.85
CA TYR A 84 -8.63 -2.59 7.59
C TYR A 84 -9.73 -2.61 6.52
N GLU A 85 -10.99 -2.82 6.92
CA GLU A 85 -12.18 -2.80 6.07
C GLU A 85 -12.40 -1.41 5.47
N GLU A 86 -12.34 -0.35 6.27
CA GLU A 86 -12.46 1.04 5.79
C GLU A 86 -11.37 1.37 4.78
N LEU A 87 -10.13 1.01 5.05
CA LEU A 87 -9.01 1.25 4.14
C LEU A 87 -9.06 0.38 2.88
N LYS A 88 -9.81 -0.70 2.88
CA LYS A 88 -10.05 -1.57 1.72
C LYS A 88 -11.45 -1.44 1.13
N SER A 89 -12.21 -0.43 1.54
CA SER A 89 -13.49 -0.11 0.91
C SER A 89 -13.34 0.05 -0.61
N GLN A 90 -14.43 -0.08 -1.33
CA GLN A 90 -14.44 0.07 -2.78
C GLN A 90 -13.94 1.45 -3.18
N ASP A 91 -14.49 2.52 -2.60
CA ASP A 91 -14.13 3.90 -2.89
C ASP A 91 -12.62 4.16 -2.72
N VAL A 92 -12.03 3.71 -1.60
CA VAL A 92 -10.59 3.84 -1.38
C VAL A 92 -9.79 3.02 -2.39
N SER A 93 -10.25 1.81 -2.72
CA SER A 93 -9.55 0.91 -3.63
C SER A 93 -9.54 1.41 -5.08
N GLU A 94 -10.60 2.06 -5.52
CA GLU A 94 -10.72 2.66 -6.85
C GLU A 94 -9.90 3.95 -6.97
N ASN A 95 -9.84 4.74 -5.91
CA ASN A 95 -9.22 6.06 -5.94
C ASN A 95 -7.75 6.09 -5.52
N VAL A 96 -7.23 5.10 -4.78
CA VAL A 96 -5.86 5.13 -4.24
C VAL A 96 -4.78 5.33 -5.29
N ALA A 97 -4.98 4.88 -6.53
CA ALA A 97 -4.06 5.10 -7.64
C ALA A 97 -3.89 6.59 -7.95
N HIS A 98 -5.00 7.32 -8.06
CA HIS A 98 -5.01 8.75 -8.38
C HIS A 98 -4.27 9.62 -7.35
N TYR A 99 -4.35 9.26 -6.06
CA TYR A 99 -3.61 9.98 -5.02
C TYR A 99 -2.14 9.53 -4.93
N SER A 100 -1.88 8.23 -5.11
CA SER A 100 -0.53 7.68 -4.94
C SER A 100 0.45 8.02 -6.06
N CYS A 101 0.00 8.57 -7.20
CA CYS A 101 0.87 9.06 -8.26
C CYS A 101 1.34 10.51 -8.03
N ILE A 102 0.75 11.25 -7.10
CA ILE A 102 1.05 12.66 -6.85
C ILE A 102 2.41 12.80 -6.14
N PRO A 103 3.38 13.57 -6.69
CA PRO A 103 4.74 13.61 -6.16
C PRO A 103 4.86 13.98 -4.68
N PHE A 104 4.18 15.03 -4.21
CA PHE A 104 4.25 15.46 -2.80
C PHE A 104 3.56 14.45 -1.85
N VAL A 105 2.52 13.73 -2.31
CA VAL A 105 1.92 12.61 -1.56
C VAL A 105 2.95 11.50 -1.36
N ARG A 106 3.67 11.15 -2.42
CA ARG A 106 4.73 10.14 -2.37
C ARG A 106 5.87 10.53 -1.44
N GLU A 107 6.27 11.80 -1.48
CA GLU A 107 7.31 12.33 -0.59
C GLU A 107 6.89 12.23 0.88
N PHE A 108 5.66 12.63 1.20
CA PHE A 108 5.09 12.51 2.53
C PHE A 108 5.06 11.04 2.99
N VAL A 109 4.58 10.12 2.13
CA VAL A 109 4.53 8.69 2.45
C VAL A 109 5.93 8.12 2.66
N ARG A 110 6.91 8.46 1.81
CA ARG A 110 8.31 8.02 1.98
C ARG A 110 8.90 8.44 3.32
N ARG A 111 8.59 9.66 3.77
CA ARG A 111 9.00 10.14 5.09
C ARG A 111 8.43 9.25 6.19
N ILE A 112 7.13 9.00 6.17
CA ILE A 112 6.45 8.14 7.15
C ILE A 112 7.03 6.72 7.11
N GLN A 113 7.20 6.13 5.93
CA GLN A 113 7.79 4.79 5.79
C GLN A 113 9.15 4.69 6.49
N LYS A 114 10.02 5.68 6.29
CA LYS A 114 11.35 5.74 6.92
C LYS A 114 11.27 5.94 8.44
N GLU A 115 10.38 6.81 8.90
CA GLU A 115 10.15 7.05 10.32
C GLU A 115 9.61 5.80 11.03
N GLN A 116 8.65 5.13 10.42
CA GLN A 116 8.08 3.89 10.96
C GLN A 116 9.10 2.75 11.03
N ALA A 117 9.90 2.58 9.97
CA ALA A 117 10.93 1.55 9.95
C ALA A 117 11.99 1.74 11.04
N LYS A 118 12.34 2.99 11.38
CA LYS A 118 13.32 3.30 12.45
C LYS A 118 12.88 2.87 13.85
N LYS A 119 11.59 2.59 14.06
CA LYS A 119 11.07 2.13 15.35
C LYS A 119 11.52 0.70 15.70
N TYR A 120 12.05 -0.04 14.72
CA TYR A 120 12.37 -1.46 14.87
C TYR A 120 13.83 -1.73 14.50
N ALA A 121 14.48 -2.61 15.24
CA ALA A 121 15.84 -3.09 14.94
C ALA A 121 15.86 -3.91 13.64
N ASP A 122 14.83 -4.75 13.46
CA ASP A 122 14.56 -5.53 12.28
C ASP A 122 13.15 -5.27 11.79
N VAL A 123 12.94 -5.11 10.47
CA VAL A 123 11.64 -4.80 9.90
C VAL A 123 11.50 -5.35 8.47
N ILE A 124 10.32 -5.88 8.18
CA ILE A 124 9.89 -6.20 6.82
C ILE A 124 9.06 -5.02 6.31
N VAL A 125 9.44 -4.45 5.18
CA VAL A 125 8.70 -3.36 4.54
C VAL A 125 8.16 -3.85 3.21
N GLU A 126 6.84 -3.84 3.05
CA GLU A 126 6.15 -4.31 1.84
C GLU A 126 5.58 -3.15 1.04
N GLY A 127 5.84 -3.15 -0.28
CA GLY A 127 5.31 -2.13 -1.18
C GLY A 127 5.45 -2.43 -2.67
N ARG A 128 5.86 -1.41 -3.44
CA ARG A 128 6.04 -1.46 -4.90
C ARG A 128 7.43 -1.00 -5.35
N ASP A 129 8.02 -0.13 -4.58
CA ASP A 129 9.29 0.54 -4.86
C ASP A 129 10.15 0.65 -3.60
N ILE A 130 9.94 -0.27 -2.67
CA ILE A 130 10.62 -0.24 -1.36
C ILE A 130 12.12 -0.43 -1.53
N GLY A 131 12.53 -1.49 -2.23
CA GLY A 131 13.94 -1.84 -2.41
C GLY A 131 14.64 -1.02 -3.48
N SER A 132 13.91 -0.27 -4.32
CA SER A 132 14.49 0.58 -5.36
C SER A 132 14.55 2.06 -4.96
N VAL A 133 13.55 2.57 -4.25
CA VAL A 133 13.38 4.01 -3.96
C VAL A 133 13.39 4.33 -2.47
N VAL A 134 12.59 3.62 -1.67
CA VAL A 134 12.42 3.97 -0.25
C VAL A 134 13.62 3.55 0.58
N PHE A 135 14.06 2.30 0.41
CA PHE A 135 15.22 1.69 1.08
C PHE A 135 16.17 1.06 0.05
N PRO A 136 16.86 1.88 -0.78
CA PRO A 136 17.77 1.37 -1.81
C PRO A 136 18.95 0.58 -1.22
N ASN A 137 19.24 0.77 0.05
CA ASN A 137 20.29 0.06 0.79
C ASN A 137 19.69 -0.98 1.77
N ALA A 138 18.48 -1.49 1.52
CA ALA A 138 17.90 -2.58 2.32
C ALA A 138 18.82 -3.81 2.29
N ASP A 139 18.95 -4.47 3.45
CA ASP A 139 19.84 -5.63 3.63
C ASP A 139 19.42 -6.81 2.74
N ILE A 140 18.12 -7.01 2.58
CA ILE A 140 17.55 -8.07 1.74
C ILE A 140 16.43 -7.46 0.90
N LYS A 141 16.39 -7.81 -0.38
CA LYS A 141 15.35 -7.34 -1.31
C LYS A 141 14.73 -8.53 -2.04
N PHE A 142 13.42 -8.59 -2.01
CA PHE A 142 12.64 -9.55 -2.77
C PHE A 142 11.71 -8.83 -3.75
N PHE A 143 11.56 -9.39 -4.94
CA PHE A 143 10.52 -9.01 -5.87
C PHE A 143 9.60 -10.21 -6.09
N VAL A 144 8.34 -10.08 -5.64
CA VAL A 144 7.34 -11.15 -5.75
C VAL A 144 6.49 -10.92 -6.98
N ASP A 145 6.51 -11.88 -7.89
CA ASP A 145 5.72 -11.81 -9.11
C ASP A 145 4.93 -13.11 -9.35
N ALA A 146 3.97 -13.04 -10.24
CA ALA A 146 3.21 -14.16 -10.77
C ALA A 146 2.68 -13.78 -12.17
N ASP A 147 2.41 -14.76 -13.00
CA ASP A 147 1.81 -14.53 -14.31
C ASP A 147 0.44 -13.83 -14.19
N LEU A 148 0.08 -13.08 -15.23
CA LEU A 148 -1.13 -12.25 -15.24
C LEU A 148 -2.40 -13.07 -14.99
N GLU A 149 -2.48 -14.28 -15.53
CA GLU A 149 -3.63 -15.18 -15.38
C GLU A 149 -3.83 -15.56 -13.90
N THR A 150 -2.76 -15.96 -13.22
CA THR A 150 -2.77 -16.30 -11.81
C THR A 150 -3.17 -15.09 -10.95
N ARG A 151 -2.63 -13.92 -11.25
CA ARG A 151 -2.94 -12.67 -10.54
C ARG A 151 -4.41 -12.27 -10.74
N ALA A 152 -4.91 -12.40 -11.96
CA ALA A 152 -6.29 -12.10 -12.30
C ALA A 152 -7.28 -13.04 -11.59
N LYS A 153 -6.99 -14.34 -11.54
CA LYS A 153 -7.82 -15.31 -10.81
C LYS A 153 -7.86 -15.02 -9.31
N ARG A 154 -6.74 -14.63 -8.70
CA ARG A 154 -6.69 -14.23 -7.28
C ARG A 154 -7.53 -12.99 -7.04
N ARG A 155 -7.41 -11.98 -7.89
CA ARG A 155 -8.16 -10.71 -7.77
C ARG A 155 -9.64 -10.91 -8.03
N GLN A 156 -10.02 -11.76 -8.98
CA GLN A 156 -11.41 -12.10 -9.25
C GLN A 156 -12.08 -12.75 -8.02
N LYS A 157 -11.38 -13.66 -7.33
CA LYS A 157 -11.88 -14.24 -6.08
C LYS A 157 -12.11 -13.17 -5.00
N GLU A 158 -11.22 -12.17 -4.91
CA GLU A 158 -11.39 -11.05 -3.99
C GLU A 158 -12.64 -10.21 -4.33
N TYR A 159 -12.90 -9.95 -5.62
CA TYR A 159 -14.13 -9.26 -6.07
C TYR A 159 -15.37 -10.08 -5.76
N LEU A 160 -15.37 -11.37 -6.08
CA LEU A 160 -16.49 -12.27 -5.79
C LEU A 160 -16.82 -12.34 -4.29
N SER A 161 -15.80 -12.35 -3.42
CA SER A 161 -16.02 -12.35 -1.96
C SER A 161 -16.66 -11.07 -1.43
N LYS A 162 -16.62 -9.99 -2.23
CA LYS A 162 -17.28 -8.70 -1.95
C LYS A 162 -18.64 -8.55 -2.66
N GLY A 163 -19.09 -9.57 -3.37
CA GLY A 163 -20.33 -9.53 -4.13
C GLY A 163 -20.21 -8.92 -5.54
N GLU A 164 -18.98 -8.63 -5.98
CA GLU A 164 -18.69 -8.06 -7.31
C GLU A 164 -18.37 -9.20 -8.30
N ASN A 165 -19.18 -9.35 -9.34
CA ASN A 165 -18.96 -10.38 -10.37
C ASN A 165 -18.35 -9.76 -11.65
N LEU A 166 -17.04 -9.69 -11.70
CA LEU A 166 -16.29 -9.22 -12.86
C LEU A 166 -15.78 -10.40 -13.71
N SER A 167 -15.79 -10.22 -15.04
CA SER A 167 -15.15 -11.19 -15.94
C SER A 167 -13.63 -11.22 -15.73
N LEU A 168 -13.00 -12.37 -16.02
CA LEU A 168 -11.55 -12.51 -15.86
C LEU A 168 -10.78 -11.53 -16.76
N GLU A 169 -11.28 -11.28 -17.97
CA GLU A 169 -10.74 -10.31 -18.91
C GLU A 169 -10.76 -8.90 -18.33
N LYS A 170 -11.91 -8.50 -17.74
CA LYS A 170 -12.00 -7.19 -17.08
C LYS A 170 -11.03 -7.04 -15.92
N VAL A 171 -10.84 -8.09 -15.15
CA VAL A 171 -9.87 -8.10 -14.05
C VAL A 171 -8.43 -8.01 -14.57
N LYS A 172 -8.10 -8.67 -15.70
CA LYS A 172 -6.78 -8.53 -16.36
C LYS A 172 -6.52 -7.09 -16.81
N GLU A 173 -7.52 -6.43 -17.42
CA GLU A 173 -7.41 -5.01 -17.79
C GLU A 173 -7.09 -4.13 -16.58
N ILE A 174 -7.81 -4.30 -15.47
CA ILE A 174 -7.59 -3.55 -14.22
C ILE A 174 -6.17 -3.77 -13.67
N ILE A 175 -5.70 -5.02 -13.67
CA ILE A 175 -4.36 -5.35 -13.20
C ILE A 175 -3.29 -4.74 -14.10
N ASN A 176 -3.44 -4.83 -15.43
CA ASN A 176 -2.50 -4.26 -16.38
C ASN A 176 -2.43 -2.73 -16.27
N ALA A 177 -3.58 -2.06 -16.19
CA ALA A 177 -3.62 -0.61 -15.98
C ALA A 177 -2.86 -0.21 -14.71
N ARG A 178 -3.05 -0.97 -13.62
CA ARG A 178 -2.35 -0.72 -12.37
C ARG A 178 -0.85 -0.96 -12.45
N ASP A 179 -0.43 -2.01 -13.13
CA ASP A 179 0.99 -2.32 -13.31
C ASP A 179 1.68 -1.26 -14.20
N GLU A 180 0.99 -0.75 -15.22
CA GLU A 180 1.50 0.36 -16.04
C GLU A 180 1.62 1.66 -15.22
N GLU A 181 0.63 2.00 -14.40
CA GLU A 181 0.73 3.12 -13.47
C GLU A 181 1.93 2.97 -12.52
N ASP A 182 2.15 1.76 -11.98
CA ASP A 182 3.26 1.47 -11.08
C ASP A 182 4.63 1.58 -11.80
N ARG A 183 4.72 1.25 -13.10
CA ARG A 183 5.93 1.38 -13.94
C ARG A 183 6.26 2.82 -14.31
N HIS A 184 5.24 3.61 -14.62
CA HIS A 184 5.39 4.99 -15.10
C HIS A 184 5.37 6.04 -13.98
N ARG A 185 5.38 5.61 -12.71
CA ARG A 185 5.48 6.53 -11.58
C ARG A 185 6.77 7.33 -11.67
N VAL A 186 6.61 8.65 -11.61
CA VAL A 186 7.77 9.55 -11.44
C VAL A 186 8.41 9.24 -10.09
N LEU A 187 9.68 8.86 -10.15
CA LEU A 187 10.50 8.51 -8.98
C LEU A 187 10.95 9.75 -8.23
#